data_fe42e589d4f0397c6ea2fd7252c9b250
#
_entry.id   fe42e589d4f0397c6ea2fd7252c9b250
#
_cell.length_a   1.000
_cell.length_b   1.000
_cell.length_c   1.000
_cell.angle_alpha   90.00
_cell.angle_beta   90.00
_cell.angle_gamma   90.00
#
_symmetry.space_group_name_H-M   'P 1'
#
loop_
_entity.id
_entity.type
_entity.pdbx_description
1 polymer ?
#
loop_
_entity_poly.entity_id
_entity_poly.type
_entity_poly.pdbx_seq_one_letter_code
_entity_poly.pdbx_strand_id
1 'polypeptide(L)'
;MVKKALVTAIAAATFASNAFADTIVKHTTLNTEVGDLAANVYLPDNVENPPVVVVTGAWTTVKEQMPATYAEHLAEQGYAAVTFDFRGWGESKDKLKQLEDPQRKIADIKAVFASLDQVDGIDASQAYGLGVCASSGYMLDAVLGNEDVVAAAAVAPWLHDRSVVNAVYGGAESVANLVQSGLRALTSDEPQIIEGASLTNQSALMYNVPYYTEKDRGLIPEWDNAFNVGSWAGWLTYDAHATAAQQDKPILLVASEAMAIPAGTHGYLDKAGDNVEAVWLENVSQFDFYDVEKDVQAATDAVVTHFQSNL
;
A
#
# COMPACT_ATOMS: atom_id res chain seq x y z
N MET A 1 9.63 -59.45 20.70
CA MET A 1 9.78 -58.06 20.14
C MET A 1 8.43 -57.69 19.50
N VAL A 2 7.63 -56.92 20.21
CA VAL A 2 6.31 -56.47 19.75
C VAL A 2 6.44 -55.07 19.20
N LYS A 3 6.23 -54.89 17.87
CA LYS A 3 6.21 -53.59 17.21
C LYS A 3 4.92 -52.83 17.59
N LYS A 4 5.01 -51.74 18.32
CA LYS A 4 3.91 -50.81 18.57
C LYS A 4 3.68 -50.03 17.27
N ALA A 5 2.51 -50.16 16.68
CA ALA A 5 2.02 -49.31 15.60
C ALA A 5 1.55 -47.99 16.19
N LEU A 6 2.13 -46.90 15.73
CA LEU A 6 1.74 -45.52 16.06
C LEU A 6 0.57 -45.16 15.13
N VAL A 7 -0.63 -45.06 15.68
CA VAL A 7 -1.81 -44.56 14.97
C VAL A 7 -1.79 -43.03 15.11
N THR A 8 -1.44 -42.33 14.02
CA THR A 8 -1.55 -40.88 13.95
C THR A 8 -3.01 -40.55 13.65
N ALA A 9 -3.72 -40.01 14.64
CA ALA A 9 -5.03 -39.43 14.44
C ALA A 9 -4.89 -38.10 13.70
N ILE A 10 -5.32 -38.04 12.45
CA ILE A 10 -5.50 -36.79 11.72
C ILE A 10 -6.79 -36.17 12.25
N ALA A 11 -6.67 -35.13 13.04
CA ALA A 11 -7.79 -34.27 13.40
C ALA A 11 -8.23 -33.53 12.11
N ALA A 12 -9.37 -33.89 11.57
CA ALA A 12 -10.03 -33.10 10.54
C ALA A 12 -10.53 -31.80 11.19
N ALA A 13 -9.83 -30.70 10.94
CA ALA A 13 -10.37 -29.39 11.23
C ALA A 13 -11.58 -29.19 10.29
N THR A 14 -12.76 -29.16 10.85
CA THR A 14 -13.96 -28.70 10.17
C THR A 14 -13.80 -27.20 9.92
N PHE A 15 -13.41 -26.82 8.72
CA PHE A 15 -13.59 -25.46 8.25
C PHE A 15 -15.10 -25.21 8.21
N ALA A 16 -15.61 -24.41 9.15
CA ALA A 16 -16.87 -23.76 8.98
C ALA A 16 -16.78 -22.96 7.67
N SER A 17 -17.70 -23.19 6.75
CA SER A 17 -17.86 -22.30 5.59
C SER A 17 -18.30 -20.96 6.16
N ASN A 18 -17.35 -20.03 6.34
CA ASN A 18 -17.68 -18.65 6.56
C ASN A 18 -18.38 -18.18 5.27
N ALA A 19 -19.67 -17.88 5.36
CA ALA A 19 -20.28 -17.03 4.36
C ALA A 19 -19.51 -15.73 4.42
N PHE A 20 -18.95 -15.28 3.29
CA PHE A 20 -18.31 -13.98 3.21
C PHE A 20 -19.29 -12.92 3.71
N ALA A 21 -18.79 -11.97 4.50
CA ALA A 21 -19.58 -10.84 4.98
C ALA A 21 -19.93 -9.92 3.80
N ASP A 22 -21.15 -9.41 3.76
CA ASP A 22 -21.44 -8.29 2.87
C ASP A 22 -20.69 -7.04 3.39
N THR A 23 -20.10 -6.28 2.48
CA THR A 23 -19.31 -5.10 2.83
C THR A 23 -20.17 -3.84 2.78
N ILE A 24 -20.19 -3.09 3.87
CA ILE A 24 -20.82 -1.77 3.94
C ILE A 24 -19.75 -0.70 3.74
N VAL A 25 -19.89 0.13 2.70
CA VAL A 25 -18.95 1.23 2.41
C VAL A 25 -19.55 2.56 2.86
N LYS A 26 -18.81 3.30 3.70
CA LYS A 26 -19.16 4.64 4.15
C LYS A 26 -18.10 5.66 3.69
N HIS A 27 -18.56 6.73 3.06
CA HIS A 27 -17.69 7.88 2.74
C HIS A 27 -17.61 8.81 3.94
N THR A 28 -16.41 9.27 4.26
CA THR A 28 -16.18 10.20 5.37
C THR A 28 -15.01 11.14 5.08
N THR A 29 -14.83 12.11 5.96
CA THR A 29 -13.66 12.99 5.98
C THR A 29 -13.02 12.88 7.36
N LEU A 30 -11.76 12.53 7.41
CA LEU A 30 -10.96 12.50 8.62
C LEU A 30 -10.36 13.88 8.84
N ASN A 31 -10.66 14.49 9.99
CA ASN A 31 -10.04 15.76 10.38
C ASN A 31 -8.70 15.46 11.03
N THR A 32 -7.62 15.76 10.35
CA THR A 32 -6.27 15.38 10.77
C THR A 32 -5.38 16.60 11.01
N GLU A 33 -4.26 16.43 11.68
CA GLU A 33 -3.26 17.48 11.89
C GLU A 33 -2.64 17.99 10.57
N VAL A 34 -2.68 17.18 9.52
CA VAL A 34 -2.15 17.54 8.19
C VAL A 34 -3.20 18.17 7.29
N GLY A 35 -4.47 18.23 7.72
CA GLY A 35 -5.64 18.71 6.99
C GLY A 35 -6.70 17.64 6.85
N ASP A 36 -7.81 18.01 6.23
CA ASP A 36 -8.92 17.10 5.98
C ASP A 36 -8.58 16.09 4.89
N LEU A 37 -8.71 14.79 5.18
CA LEU A 37 -8.49 13.69 4.25
C LEU A 37 -9.80 12.98 3.94
N ALA A 38 -10.14 12.88 2.67
CA ALA A 38 -11.30 12.12 2.21
C ALA A 38 -11.00 10.62 2.32
N ALA A 39 -11.92 9.87 2.92
CA ALA A 39 -11.73 8.45 3.20
C ALA A 39 -12.99 7.63 2.91
N ASN A 40 -12.78 6.35 2.61
CA ASN A 40 -13.81 5.33 2.55
C ASN A 40 -13.56 4.32 3.67
N VAL A 41 -14.61 3.99 4.41
CA VAL A 41 -14.60 2.98 5.47
C VAL A 41 -15.38 1.77 5.00
N TYR A 42 -14.74 0.63 4.94
CA TYR A 42 -15.30 -0.66 4.57
C TYR A 42 -15.54 -1.45 5.85
N LEU A 43 -16.78 -1.83 6.10
CA LEU A 43 -17.19 -2.52 7.32
C LEU A 43 -17.80 -3.90 6.96
N PRO A 44 -17.37 -5.00 7.60
CA PRO A 44 -18.10 -6.26 7.52
C PRO A 44 -19.47 -6.11 8.20
N ASP A 45 -20.53 -6.61 7.57
CA ASP A 45 -21.90 -6.48 8.08
C ASP A 45 -22.21 -7.38 9.30
N ASN A 46 -21.36 -8.37 9.54
CA ASN A 46 -21.54 -9.43 10.54
C ASN A 46 -20.60 -9.36 11.75
N VAL A 47 -19.73 -8.34 11.83
CA VAL A 47 -18.78 -8.14 12.94
C VAL A 47 -19.03 -6.79 13.61
N GLU A 48 -19.26 -6.80 14.91
CA GLU A 48 -19.39 -5.59 15.70
C GLU A 48 -18.00 -5.10 16.16
N ASN A 49 -17.66 -3.83 15.85
CA ASN A 49 -16.37 -3.22 16.16
C ASN A 49 -15.16 -4.07 15.71
N PRO A 50 -15.05 -4.40 14.40
CA PRO A 50 -13.92 -5.17 13.90
C PRO A 50 -12.59 -4.41 14.06
N PRO A 51 -11.46 -5.12 14.17
CA PRO A 51 -10.13 -4.52 14.05
C PRO A 51 -10.00 -3.80 12.70
N VAL A 52 -9.18 -2.74 12.64
CA VAL A 52 -9.13 -1.87 11.47
C VAL A 52 -7.79 -1.93 10.74
N VAL A 53 -7.83 -1.93 9.42
CA VAL A 53 -6.64 -1.85 8.56
C VAL A 53 -6.66 -0.54 7.78
N VAL A 54 -5.61 0.28 7.93
CA VAL A 54 -5.38 1.43 7.05
C VAL A 54 -4.71 0.94 5.77
N VAL A 55 -5.38 1.13 4.61
CA VAL A 55 -4.93 0.61 3.32
C VAL A 55 -4.52 1.76 2.39
N THR A 56 -3.31 1.69 1.86
CA THR A 56 -2.75 2.70 0.95
C THR A 56 -2.27 2.07 -0.36
N GLY A 57 -2.35 2.83 -1.45
CA GLY A 57 -2.17 2.31 -2.80
C GLY A 57 -0.84 2.60 -3.45
N ALA A 58 -0.80 2.26 -4.72
CA ALA A 58 0.36 2.44 -5.58
C ALA A 58 0.63 3.93 -5.89
N TRP A 59 1.69 4.15 -6.63
CA TRP A 59 2.13 5.45 -7.09
C TRP A 59 1.02 6.18 -7.86
N THR A 60 0.77 7.44 -7.54
CA THR A 60 -0.25 8.30 -8.16
C THR A 60 -1.72 7.91 -7.94
N THR A 61 -2.02 6.85 -7.20
CA THR A 61 -3.38 6.32 -7.08
C THR A 61 -4.24 7.03 -6.04
N VAL A 62 -5.56 6.84 -6.18
CA VAL A 62 -6.61 7.32 -5.26
C VAL A 62 -7.23 6.15 -4.49
N LYS A 63 -8.01 6.46 -3.47
CA LYS A 63 -8.62 5.50 -2.54
C LYS A 63 -9.54 4.47 -3.18
N GLU A 64 -10.12 4.78 -4.35
CA GLU A 64 -11.05 3.92 -5.09
C GLU A 64 -10.35 2.90 -6.01
N GLN A 65 -9.03 2.99 -6.22
CA GLN A 65 -8.28 2.04 -7.04
C GLN A 65 -7.92 0.79 -6.23
N MET A 66 -6.71 0.20 -6.38
CA MET A 66 -6.36 -1.02 -5.64
C MET A 66 -6.51 -0.94 -4.10
N PRO A 67 -6.44 0.24 -3.43
CA PRO A 67 -6.77 0.25 -2.01
C PRO A 67 -8.18 -0.24 -1.71
N ALA A 68 -9.17 0.15 -2.54
CA ALA A 68 -10.56 -0.32 -2.40
C ALA A 68 -10.65 -1.83 -2.58
N THR A 69 -9.96 -2.40 -3.58
CA THR A 69 -9.95 -3.85 -3.82
C THR A 69 -9.47 -4.61 -2.59
N TYR A 70 -8.34 -4.22 -2.00
CA TYR A 70 -7.86 -4.85 -0.76
C TYR A 70 -8.77 -4.58 0.43
N ALA A 71 -9.39 -3.41 0.53
CA ALA A 71 -10.31 -3.07 1.61
C ALA A 71 -11.58 -3.94 1.59
N GLU A 72 -12.12 -4.24 0.41
CA GLU A 72 -13.24 -5.16 0.21
C GLU A 72 -12.88 -6.57 0.67
N HIS A 73 -11.75 -7.13 0.20
CA HIS A 73 -11.28 -8.46 0.62
C HIS A 73 -10.99 -8.57 2.12
N LEU A 74 -10.49 -7.51 2.75
CA LEU A 74 -10.29 -7.46 4.20
C LEU A 74 -11.62 -7.44 4.95
N ALA A 75 -12.62 -6.69 4.44
CA ALA A 75 -13.95 -6.64 5.05
C ALA A 75 -14.65 -8.00 4.95
N GLU A 76 -14.56 -8.71 3.83
CA GLU A 76 -15.05 -10.07 3.68
C GLU A 76 -14.44 -11.06 4.69
N GLN A 77 -13.21 -10.78 5.18
CA GLN A 77 -12.50 -11.57 6.17
C GLN A 77 -12.64 -11.05 7.61
N GLY A 78 -13.57 -10.10 7.84
CA GLY A 78 -13.96 -9.65 9.18
C GLY A 78 -13.15 -8.50 9.75
N TYR A 79 -12.36 -7.78 8.94
CA TYR A 79 -11.67 -6.56 9.32
C TYR A 79 -12.45 -5.34 8.82
N ALA A 80 -12.45 -4.24 9.55
CA ALA A 80 -12.72 -2.96 8.94
C ALA A 80 -11.50 -2.52 8.12
N ALA A 81 -11.73 -1.76 7.05
CA ALA A 81 -10.64 -1.15 6.32
C ALA A 81 -10.92 0.33 6.05
N VAL A 82 -9.87 1.15 6.12
CA VAL A 82 -9.92 2.58 5.82
C VAL A 82 -8.97 2.87 4.67
N THR A 83 -9.53 3.27 3.52
CA THR A 83 -8.77 3.84 2.41
C THR A 83 -8.93 5.35 2.42
N PHE A 84 -7.93 6.09 1.98
CA PHE A 84 -8.01 7.55 1.93
C PHE A 84 -7.21 8.14 0.77
N ASP A 85 -7.59 9.33 0.35
CA ASP A 85 -6.80 10.11 -0.60
C ASP A 85 -5.72 10.89 0.14
N PHE A 86 -4.48 10.75 -0.29
CA PHE A 86 -3.39 11.60 0.18
C PHE A 86 -3.64 13.06 -0.15
N ARG A 87 -3.09 14.00 0.63
CA ARG A 87 -3.24 15.45 0.36
C ARG A 87 -2.87 15.79 -1.07
N GLY A 88 -3.77 16.47 -1.77
CA GLY A 88 -3.62 16.90 -3.15
C GLY A 88 -3.92 15.82 -4.19
N TRP A 89 -4.47 14.68 -3.77
CA TRP A 89 -4.97 13.59 -4.62
C TRP A 89 -6.47 13.42 -4.42
N GLY A 90 -7.17 12.96 -5.45
CA GLY A 90 -8.60 12.68 -5.40
C GLY A 90 -9.41 13.81 -4.78
N GLU A 91 -10.15 13.50 -3.72
CA GLU A 91 -11.00 14.47 -3.02
C GLU A 91 -10.27 15.23 -1.89
N SER A 92 -9.08 14.80 -1.47
CA SER A 92 -8.27 15.47 -0.43
C SER A 92 -7.59 16.72 -0.96
N LYS A 93 -8.04 17.88 -0.49
CA LYS A 93 -7.57 19.17 -1.00
C LYS A 93 -6.20 19.53 -0.48
N ASP A 94 -5.37 20.08 -1.36
CA ASP A 94 -4.08 20.70 -1.01
C ASP A 94 -3.71 21.74 -2.07
N LYS A 95 -2.74 22.60 -1.75
CA LYS A 95 -2.15 23.54 -2.71
C LYS A 95 -1.21 22.83 -3.68
N LEU A 96 -0.49 21.79 -3.20
CA LEU A 96 0.40 20.97 -3.98
C LEU A 96 -0.37 19.74 -4.50
N LYS A 97 -0.90 19.84 -5.70
CA LYS A 97 -1.68 18.78 -6.34
C LYS A 97 -0.78 17.76 -7.05
N GLN A 98 -1.22 16.51 -7.05
CA GLN A 98 -0.60 15.36 -7.73
C GLN A 98 0.91 15.24 -7.46
N LEU A 99 1.34 15.63 -6.24
CA LEU A 99 2.72 15.56 -5.79
C LEU A 99 2.98 14.22 -5.07
N GLU A 100 3.78 13.37 -5.69
CA GLU A 100 4.28 12.14 -5.09
C GLU A 100 5.49 12.46 -4.22
N ASP A 101 5.26 12.76 -2.97
CA ASP A 101 6.29 13.09 -1.99
C ASP A 101 6.21 12.09 -0.82
N PRO A 102 7.20 11.19 -0.69
CA PRO A 102 7.21 10.16 0.35
C PRO A 102 7.03 10.71 1.76
N GLN A 103 7.71 11.81 2.11
CA GLN A 103 7.65 12.37 3.46
C GLN A 103 6.24 12.92 3.79
N ARG A 104 5.59 13.53 2.80
CA ARG A 104 4.22 14.01 2.95
C ARG A 104 3.24 12.86 3.12
N LYS A 105 3.39 11.80 2.30
CA LYS A 105 2.52 10.62 2.36
C LYS A 105 2.72 9.81 3.65
N ILE A 106 3.95 9.69 4.13
CA ILE A 106 4.22 9.12 5.46
C ILE A 106 3.52 9.91 6.57
N ALA A 107 3.57 11.25 6.51
CA ALA A 107 2.87 12.11 7.47
C ALA A 107 1.35 11.94 7.38
N ASP A 108 0.79 11.79 6.18
CA ASP A 108 -0.65 11.56 5.98
C ASP A 108 -1.08 10.21 6.57
N ILE A 109 -0.31 9.14 6.36
CA ILE A 109 -0.58 7.80 6.96
C ILE A 109 -0.57 7.89 8.48
N LYS A 110 0.44 8.53 9.08
CA LYS A 110 0.51 8.74 10.53
C LYS A 110 -0.69 9.50 11.06
N ALA A 111 -1.11 10.55 10.35
CA ALA A 111 -2.26 11.37 10.72
C ALA A 111 -3.59 10.59 10.62
N VAL A 112 -3.72 9.66 9.65
CA VAL A 112 -4.88 8.77 9.57
C VAL A 112 -4.91 7.81 10.74
N PHE A 113 -3.80 7.15 11.11
CA PHE A 113 -3.75 6.30 12.30
C PHE A 113 -4.17 7.07 13.57
N ALA A 114 -3.65 8.29 13.76
CA ALA A 114 -3.99 9.13 14.91
C ALA A 114 -5.45 9.63 14.91
N SER A 115 -6.20 9.42 13.83
CA SER A 115 -7.59 9.91 13.66
C SER A 115 -8.61 8.78 13.59
N LEU A 116 -8.21 7.51 13.81
CA LEU A 116 -9.11 6.36 13.71
C LEU A 116 -10.23 6.38 14.77
N ASP A 117 -10.06 7.06 15.87
CA ASP A 117 -11.08 7.29 16.90
C ASP A 117 -12.29 8.11 16.40
N GLN A 118 -12.17 8.79 15.25
CA GLN A 118 -13.25 9.50 14.58
C GLN A 118 -14.15 8.57 13.74
N VAL A 119 -13.75 7.32 13.54
CA VAL A 119 -14.45 6.35 12.70
C VAL A 119 -15.38 5.49 13.55
N ASP A 120 -16.69 5.62 13.33
CA ASP A 120 -17.69 4.84 14.05
C ASP A 120 -17.75 3.38 13.55
N GLY A 121 -17.84 2.45 14.49
CA GLY A 121 -18.09 1.03 14.21
C GLY A 121 -16.83 0.22 13.94
N ILE A 122 -15.68 0.66 14.42
CA ILE A 122 -14.40 -0.05 14.37
C ILE A 122 -13.77 -0.18 15.76
N ASP A 123 -12.85 -1.10 15.94
CA ASP A 123 -11.94 -1.13 17.10
C ASP A 123 -10.60 -0.44 16.73
N ALA A 124 -10.51 0.85 17.01
CA ALA A 124 -9.31 1.64 16.74
C ALA A 124 -8.10 1.22 17.61
N SER A 125 -8.30 0.45 18.70
CA SER A 125 -7.20 -0.06 19.53
C SER A 125 -6.47 -1.26 18.90
N GLN A 126 -7.04 -1.83 17.84
CA GLN A 126 -6.46 -2.92 17.04
C GLN A 126 -6.27 -2.44 15.60
N ALA A 127 -5.33 -1.53 15.40
CA ALA A 127 -5.05 -0.95 14.09
C ALA A 127 -3.86 -1.66 13.41
N TYR A 128 -4.02 -1.89 12.11
CA TYR A 128 -3.04 -2.52 11.22
C TYR A 128 -2.78 -1.64 10.00
N GLY A 129 -1.62 -1.82 9.37
CA GLY A 129 -1.29 -1.12 8.14
C GLY A 129 -1.14 -2.05 6.94
N LEU A 130 -1.64 -1.64 5.77
CA LEU A 130 -1.40 -2.32 4.50
C LEU A 130 -0.96 -1.31 3.44
N GLY A 131 0.28 -1.44 2.96
CA GLY A 131 0.81 -0.64 1.87
C GLY A 131 0.93 -1.46 0.57
N VAL A 132 0.43 -0.95 -0.54
CA VAL A 132 0.55 -1.59 -1.85
C VAL A 132 1.52 -0.81 -2.73
N CYS A 133 2.49 -1.47 -3.35
CA CYS A 133 3.47 -0.89 -4.27
C CYS A 133 4.29 0.25 -3.63
N ALA A 134 4.20 1.48 -4.13
CA ALA A 134 4.93 2.64 -3.62
C ALA A 134 4.64 2.92 -2.14
N SER A 135 3.37 2.77 -1.74
CA SER A 135 2.99 2.96 -0.33
C SER A 135 3.52 1.89 0.61
N SER A 136 4.13 0.81 0.12
CA SER A 136 4.81 -0.16 0.96
C SER A 136 5.88 0.51 1.83
N GLY A 137 6.80 1.26 1.22
CA GLY A 137 7.82 1.98 1.97
C GLY A 137 7.23 3.04 2.90
N TYR A 138 6.21 3.78 2.45
CA TYR A 138 5.56 4.82 3.26
C TYR A 138 4.85 4.24 4.48
N MET A 139 4.16 3.10 4.32
CA MET A 139 3.49 2.40 5.41
C MET A 139 4.51 1.89 6.43
N LEU A 140 5.59 1.24 5.98
CA LEU A 140 6.63 0.74 6.86
C LEU A 140 7.30 1.86 7.67
N ASP A 141 7.56 3.02 7.06
CA ASP A 141 8.09 4.20 7.77
C ASP A 141 7.05 4.85 8.69
N ALA A 142 5.77 4.77 8.34
CA ALA A 142 4.69 5.37 9.15
C ALA A 142 4.41 4.58 10.42
N VAL A 143 4.50 3.24 10.38
CA VAL A 143 4.22 2.38 11.53
C VAL A 143 5.40 2.25 12.48
N LEU A 144 6.62 2.56 12.03
CA LEU A 144 7.81 2.54 12.88
C LEU A 144 7.64 3.44 14.11
N GLY A 145 7.76 2.87 15.31
CA GLY A 145 7.60 3.58 16.58
C GLY A 145 6.16 4.05 16.87
N ASN A 146 5.16 3.65 16.07
CA ASN A 146 3.77 3.99 16.32
C ASN A 146 3.13 2.94 17.26
N GLU A 147 2.87 3.33 18.51
CA GLU A 147 2.33 2.44 19.54
C GLU A 147 0.86 2.02 19.25
N ASP A 148 0.12 2.79 18.46
CA ASP A 148 -1.27 2.50 18.09
C ASP A 148 -1.39 1.43 17.02
N VAL A 149 -0.28 1.01 16.38
CA VAL A 149 -0.26 0.00 15.32
C VAL A 149 0.29 -1.32 15.84
N VAL A 150 -0.49 -2.39 15.65
CA VAL A 150 -0.14 -3.76 16.08
C VAL A 150 0.87 -4.40 15.13
N ALA A 151 0.57 -4.43 13.84
CA ALA A 151 1.40 -5.00 12.79
C ALA A 151 1.12 -4.33 11.44
N ALA A 152 1.98 -4.57 10.45
CA ALA A 152 1.72 -4.09 9.10
C ALA A 152 2.12 -5.10 8.04
N ALA A 153 1.58 -4.91 6.83
CA ALA A 153 1.94 -5.68 5.66
C ALA A 153 2.21 -4.76 4.45
N ALA A 154 2.99 -5.27 3.53
CA ALA A 154 3.27 -4.64 2.25
C ALA A 154 3.05 -5.64 1.11
N VAL A 155 2.28 -5.29 0.10
CA VAL A 155 1.97 -6.14 -1.05
C VAL A 155 2.55 -5.56 -2.33
N ALA A 156 3.14 -6.40 -3.17
CA ALA A 156 3.86 -6.00 -4.37
C ALA A 156 4.86 -4.87 -4.10
N PRO A 157 5.73 -4.98 -3.08
CA PRO A 157 6.42 -3.86 -2.48
C PRO A 157 7.34 -3.14 -3.45
N TRP A 158 7.19 -1.81 -3.58
CA TRP A 158 8.15 -0.97 -4.26
C TRP A 158 9.12 -0.37 -3.23
N LEU A 159 10.08 -1.17 -2.79
CA LEU A 159 11.08 -0.78 -1.80
C LEU A 159 12.39 -0.44 -2.50
N HIS A 160 12.56 0.82 -2.88
CA HIS A 160 13.78 1.26 -3.55
C HIS A 160 14.78 1.91 -2.60
N ASP A 161 16.04 1.64 -2.84
CA ASP A 161 17.20 2.40 -2.37
C ASP A 161 17.89 3.10 -3.55
N ARG A 162 18.98 3.77 -3.29
CA ARG A 162 19.77 4.46 -4.31
C ARG A 162 20.20 3.56 -5.47
N SER A 163 20.50 2.29 -5.21
CA SER A 163 20.93 1.34 -6.23
C SER A 163 19.79 1.00 -7.17
N VAL A 164 18.62 0.68 -6.60
CA VAL A 164 17.40 0.37 -7.36
C VAL A 164 16.95 1.58 -8.16
N VAL A 165 16.93 2.78 -7.56
CA VAL A 165 16.62 4.04 -8.27
C VAL A 165 17.51 4.21 -9.49
N ASN A 166 18.83 4.07 -9.35
CA ASN A 166 19.73 4.20 -10.48
C ASN A 166 19.47 3.15 -11.57
N ALA A 167 19.18 1.91 -11.20
CA ALA A 167 18.89 0.85 -12.14
C ALA A 167 17.58 1.09 -12.93
N VAL A 168 16.54 1.57 -12.26
CA VAL A 168 15.21 1.80 -12.85
C VAL A 168 15.15 3.06 -13.71
N TYR A 169 15.81 4.15 -13.28
CA TYR A 169 15.66 5.48 -13.89
C TYR A 169 16.84 5.87 -14.78
N GLY A 170 17.57 4.91 -15.34
CA GLY A 170 18.57 5.13 -16.39
C GLY A 170 19.95 5.61 -15.90
N GLY A 171 20.31 5.29 -14.66
CA GLY A 171 21.62 5.54 -14.07
C GLY A 171 21.72 6.86 -13.31
N ALA A 172 22.84 7.03 -12.62
CA ALA A 172 23.04 8.14 -11.68
C ALA A 172 22.90 9.54 -12.32
N GLU A 173 23.35 9.70 -13.58
CA GLU A 173 23.24 10.98 -14.30
C GLU A 173 21.77 11.31 -14.64
N SER A 174 21.01 10.32 -15.15
CA SER A 174 19.58 10.48 -15.44
C SER A 174 18.80 10.82 -14.16
N VAL A 175 19.06 10.10 -13.08
CA VAL A 175 18.46 10.37 -11.76
C VAL A 175 18.76 11.78 -11.29
N ALA A 176 20.02 12.24 -11.38
CA ALA A 176 20.40 13.59 -10.99
C ALA A 176 19.65 14.66 -11.81
N ASN A 177 19.49 14.44 -13.13
CA ASN A 177 18.75 15.34 -14.01
C ASN A 177 17.27 15.40 -13.68
N LEU A 178 16.64 14.26 -13.37
CA LEU A 178 15.23 14.19 -12.93
C LEU A 178 15.05 14.91 -11.58
N VAL A 179 15.91 14.67 -10.59
CA VAL A 179 15.88 15.37 -9.30
C VAL A 179 15.99 16.87 -9.49
N GLN A 180 16.92 17.34 -10.32
CA GLN A 180 17.08 18.77 -10.63
C GLN A 180 15.84 19.34 -11.34
N SER A 181 15.19 18.55 -12.21
CA SER A 181 13.92 18.93 -12.84
C SER A 181 12.83 19.09 -11.78
N GLY A 182 12.72 18.12 -10.85
CA GLY A 182 11.77 18.18 -9.74
C GLY A 182 11.99 19.42 -8.85
N LEU A 183 13.24 19.70 -8.48
CA LEU A 183 13.56 20.88 -7.66
C LEU A 183 13.18 22.19 -8.36
N ARG A 184 13.41 22.29 -9.67
CA ARG A 184 12.97 23.47 -10.46
C ARG A 184 11.45 23.59 -10.51
N ALA A 185 10.74 22.46 -10.70
CA ALA A 185 9.28 22.44 -10.73
C ALA A 185 8.67 22.88 -9.38
N LEU A 186 9.26 22.47 -8.25
CA LEU A 186 8.81 22.88 -6.90
C LEU A 186 9.03 24.37 -6.62
N THR A 187 9.93 25.04 -7.32
CA THR A 187 10.21 26.48 -7.17
C THR A 187 9.54 27.34 -8.24
N SER A 188 8.78 26.72 -9.15
CA SER A 188 8.02 27.42 -10.19
C SER A 188 6.73 28.02 -9.61
N ASP A 189 6.34 29.20 -10.11
CA ASP A 189 5.06 29.85 -9.74
C ASP A 189 3.86 29.01 -10.19
N GLU A 190 4.01 28.22 -11.26
CA GLU A 190 2.97 27.34 -11.79
C GLU A 190 3.41 25.87 -11.70
N PRO A 191 2.54 24.96 -11.22
CA PRO A 191 2.85 23.53 -11.14
C PRO A 191 3.09 22.95 -12.55
N GLN A 192 4.16 22.18 -12.69
CA GLN A 192 4.46 21.46 -13.92
C GLN A 192 3.80 20.06 -13.84
N ILE A 193 2.70 19.90 -14.54
CA ILE A 193 1.92 18.64 -14.55
C ILE A 193 2.11 17.94 -15.87
N ILE A 194 2.36 16.63 -15.83
CA ILE A 194 2.38 15.74 -16.99
C ILE A 194 1.26 14.69 -16.86
N GLU A 195 0.92 14.05 -17.96
CA GLU A 195 -0.03 12.94 -17.97
C GLU A 195 0.52 11.74 -17.19
N GLY A 196 -0.29 11.15 -16.32
CA GLY A 196 0.09 10.01 -15.49
C GLY A 196 0.26 8.73 -16.32
N ALA A 197 -0.76 8.34 -17.10
CA ALA A 197 -0.69 7.18 -17.98
C ALA A 197 -1.36 7.44 -19.34
N SER A 198 -0.82 6.84 -20.40
CA SER A 198 -1.35 7.03 -21.76
C SER A 198 -1.03 5.85 -22.68
N LEU A 199 -1.93 5.60 -23.64
CA LEU A 199 -1.70 4.69 -24.77
C LEU A 199 -1.05 5.38 -25.98
N THR A 200 -1.11 6.72 -26.05
CA THR A 200 -0.70 7.50 -27.23
C THR A 200 0.41 8.50 -26.94
N ASN A 201 0.49 9.02 -25.73
CA ASN A 201 1.52 9.97 -25.30
C ASN A 201 2.70 9.21 -24.69
N GLN A 202 3.77 9.04 -25.47
CA GLN A 202 5.00 8.38 -24.99
C GLN A 202 5.77 9.17 -23.92
N SER A 203 5.39 10.44 -23.68
CA SER A 203 5.97 11.28 -22.62
C SER A 203 5.16 11.22 -21.32
N ALA A 204 4.06 10.45 -21.27
CA ALA A 204 3.36 10.18 -20.04
C ALA A 204 4.26 9.40 -19.06
N LEU A 205 4.01 9.57 -17.77
CA LEU A 205 4.77 8.90 -16.72
C LEU A 205 4.79 7.36 -16.91
N MET A 206 3.63 6.79 -17.27
CA MET A 206 3.42 5.37 -17.51
C MET A 206 2.82 5.16 -18.91
N TYR A 207 3.68 4.88 -19.88
CA TYR A 207 3.24 4.62 -21.26
C TYR A 207 2.85 3.15 -21.41
N ASN A 208 1.64 2.92 -21.97
CA ASN A 208 1.11 1.61 -22.31
C ASN A 208 1.12 0.62 -21.12
N VAL A 209 0.67 1.11 -19.96
CA VAL A 209 0.49 0.29 -18.75
C VAL A 209 -0.99 -0.06 -18.58
N PRO A 210 -1.41 -1.33 -18.82
CA PRO A 210 -2.83 -1.73 -18.91
C PRO A 210 -3.65 -1.31 -17.69
N TYR A 211 -3.19 -1.57 -16.48
CA TYR A 211 -3.93 -1.20 -15.27
C TYR A 211 -4.40 0.27 -15.29
N TYR A 212 -3.55 1.21 -15.69
CA TYR A 212 -3.83 2.64 -15.69
C TYR A 212 -4.47 3.17 -16.98
N THR A 213 -4.61 2.33 -18.01
CA THR A 213 -5.10 2.76 -19.34
C THR A 213 -6.38 2.03 -19.78
N GLU A 214 -6.83 1.01 -19.05
CA GLU A 214 -8.04 0.24 -19.32
C GLU A 214 -9.15 0.61 -18.32
N LYS A 215 -10.37 0.89 -18.86
CA LYS A 215 -11.51 1.39 -18.08
C LYS A 215 -12.16 0.35 -17.17
N ASP A 216 -11.94 -0.91 -17.44
CA ASP A 216 -12.36 -2.06 -16.62
C ASP A 216 -11.33 -2.43 -15.56
N ARG A 217 -10.28 -1.62 -15.42
CA ARG A 217 -9.23 -1.76 -14.41
C ARG A 217 -9.07 -0.46 -13.60
N GLY A 218 -7.85 0.08 -13.52
CA GLY A 218 -7.55 1.26 -12.71
C GLY A 218 -7.80 2.63 -13.37
N LEU A 219 -8.21 2.70 -14.66
CA LEU A 219 -8.61 3.96 -15.29
C LEU A 219 -10.04 4.32 -14.90
N ILE A 220 -10.20 4.93 -13.74
CA ILE A 220 -11.48 5.33 -13.15
C ILE A 220 -11.66 6.86 -13.17
N PRO A 221 -12.92 7.37 -13.12
CA PRO A 221 -13.19 8.82 -13.17
C PRO A 221 -12.61 9.63 -12.01
N GLU A 222 -12.44 9.01 -10.84
CA GLU A 222 -11.92 9.63 -9.62
C GLU A 222 -10.42 9.91 -9.69
N TRP A 223 -9.70 9.25 -10.60
CA TRP A 223 -8.27 9.42 -10.78
C TRP A 223 -7.96 10.52 -11.80
N ASP A 224 -7.24 11.55 -11.38
CA ASP A 224 -6.89 12.71 -12.21
C ASP A 224 -5.98 12.38 -13.41
N ASN A 225 -5.34 11.21 -13.43
CA ASN A 225 -4.36 10.81 -14.44
C ASN A 225 -3.27 11.88 -14.66
N ALA A 226 -2.76 12.43 -13.59
CA ALA A 226 -1.81 13.54 -13.59
C ALA A 226 -0.64 13.26 -12.64
N PHE A 227 0.52 13.84 -12.95
CA PHE A 227 1.72 13.74 -12.14
C PHE A 227 2.45 15.08 -12.10
N ASN A 228 2.71 15.57 -10.92
CA ASN A 228 3.49 16.78 -10.69
C ASN A 228 4.98 16.47 -10.84
N VAL A 229 5.66 17.13 -11.76
CA VAL A 229 7.09 16.94 -12.02
C VAL A 229 7.96 17.21 -10.78
N GLY A 230 7.47 18.05 -9.85
CA GLY A 230 8.10 18.26 -8.54
C GLY A 230 8.32 16.98 -7.73
N SER A 231 7.53 15.95 -7.97
CA SER A 231 7.63 14.62 -7.34
C SER A 231 9.00 13.96 -7.49
N TRP A 232 9.71 14.21 -8.60
CA TRP A 232 11.02 13.63 -8.84
C TRP A 232 12.04 13.97 -7.74
N ALA A 233 11.92 15.15 -7.12
CA ALA A 233 12.82 15.57 -6.06
C ALA A 233 12.70 14.67 -4.80
N GLY A 234 11.51 14.43 -4.31
CA GLY A 234 11.25 13.59 -3.14
C GLY A 234 11.36 12.11 -3.47
N TRP A 235 10.71 11.66 -4.54
CA TRP A 235 10.65 10.25 -4.93
C TRP A 235 12.02 9.61 -5.17
N LEU A 236 12.88 10.26 -5.97
CA LEU A 236 14.19 9.70 -6.36
C LEU A 236 15.27 9.86 -5.28
N THR A 237 15.01 10.61 -4.22
CA THR A 237 15.89 10.75 -3.07
C THR A 237 15.44 9.99 -1.84
N TYR A 238 14.24 9.42 -1.88
CA TYR A 238 13.72 8.54 -0.84
C TYR A 238 14.49 7.23 -0.83
N ASP A 239 14.78 6.72 0.37
CA ASP A 239 15.39 5.41 0.59
C ASP A 239 14.48 4.61 1.52
N ALA A 240 13.68 3.72 0.93
CA ALA A 240 12.76 2.85 1.66
C ALA A 240 13.48 1.84 2.57
N HIS A 241 14.79 1.66 2.40
CA HIS A 241 15.57 0.74 3.24
C HIS A 241 16.19 1.43 4.47
N ALA A 242 16.12 2.78 4.56
CA ALA A 242 16.81 3.52 5.61
C ALA A 242 16.39 3.13 7.03
N THR A 243 15.16 2.68 7.18
CA THR A 243 14.55 2.29 8.48
C THR A 243 14.46 0.77 8.69
N ALA A 244 14.84 -0.05 7.71
CA ALA A 244 14.65 -1.51 7.74
C ALA A 244 15.23 -2.18 9.00
N ALA A 245 16.46 -1.81 9.39
CA ALA A 245 17.11 -2.35 10.60
C ALA A 245 16.52 -1.83 11.92
N GLN A 246 15.66 -0.83 11.86
CA GLN A 246 15.04 -0.18 13.02
C GLN A 246 13.58 -0.61 13.19
N GLN A 247 13.03 -1.41 12.24
CA GLN A 247 11.64 -1.81 12.26
C GLN A 247 11.31 -2.57 13.55
N ASP A 248 10.35 -2.05 14.30
CA ASP A 248 9.96 -2.53 15.63
C ASP A 248 8.60 -3.27 15.64
N LYS A 249 7.90 -3.29 14.50
CA LYS A 249 6.61 -3.98 14.34
C LYS A 249 6.78 -5.33 13.66
N PRO A 250 5.89 -6.29 13.90
CA PRO A 250 5.72 -7.45 13.03
C PRO A 250 5.34 -6.98 11.61
N ILE A 251 6.11 -7.36 10.60
CA ILE A 251 5.91 -6.96 9.21
C ILE A 251 5.85 -8.18 8.31
N LEU A 252 4.87 -8.20 7.40
CA LEU A 252 4.81 -9.15 6.30
C LEU A 252 5.03 -8.45 4.95
N LEU A 253 5.94 -8.97 4.14
CA LEU A 253 6.09 -8.58 2.74
C LEU A 253 5.51 -9.68 1.84
N VAL A 254 4.47 -9.39 1.08
CA VAL A 254 3.91 -10.30 0.07
C VAL A 254 4.46 -9.89 -1.30
N ALA A 255 5.32 -10.70 -1.86
CA ALA A 255 6.12 -10.39 -3.04
C ALA A 255 6.05 -11.49 -4.10
N SER A 256 6.62 -11.23 -5.26
CA SER A 256 6.84 -12.20 -6.34
C SER A 256 8.11 -11.84 -7.10
N GLU A 257 8.83 -12.83 -7.59
CA GLU A 257 9.99 -12.60 -8.48
C GLU A 257 9.57 -11.98 -9.84
N ALA A 258 8.27 -12.06 -10.19
CA ALA A 258 7.72 -11.48 -11.42
C ALA A 258 7.24 -10.03 -11.26
N MET A 259 7.29 -9.45 -10.04
CA MET A 259 6.93 -8.05 -9.82
C MET A 259 8.00 -7.08 -10.37
N ALA A 260 7.71 -5.77 -10.38
CA ALA A 260 8.56 -4.77 -11.05
C ALA A 260 9.99 -4.67 -10.47
N ILE A 261 10.15 -4.71 -9.14
CA ILE A 261 11.45 -4.55 -8.48
C ILE A 261 11.65 -5.56 -7.33
N PRO A 262 11.70 -6.88 -7.57
CA PRO A 262 11.91 -7.87 -6.51
C PRO A 262 13.23 -7.66 -5.76
N ALA A 263 14.26 -7.12 -6.43
CA ALA A 263 15.54 -6.78 -5.82
C ALA A 263 15.41 -5.77 -4.64
N GLY A 264 14.42 -4.88 -4.68
CA GLY A 264 14.14 -3.96 -3.59
C GLY A 264 13.67 -4.68 -2.33
N THR A 265 12.79 -5.68 -2.49
CA THR A 265 12.32 -6.50 -1.36
C THR A 265 13.44 -7.35 -0.77
N HIS A 266 14.26 -8.00 -1.61
CA HIS A 266 15.44 -8.74 -1.13
C HIS A 266 16.39 -7.81 -0.34
N GLY A 267 16.71 -6.63 -0.90
CA GLY A 267 17.60 -5.68 -0.24
C GLY A 267 17.04 -5.10 1.06
N TYR A 268 15.71 -5.01 1.21
CA TYR A 268 15.07 -4.63 2.46
C TYR A 268 15.22 -5.75 3.50
N LEU A 269 14.90 -7.00 3.13
CA LEU A 269 15.02 -8.18 3.98
C LEU A 269 16.45 -8.41 4.47
N ASP A 270 17.45 -8.18 3.64
CA ASP A 270 18.87 -8.28 4.01
C ASP A 270 19.28 -7.31 5.13
N LYS A 271 18.51 -6.23 5.33
CA LYS A 271 18.76 -5.18 6.34
C LYS A 271 17.85 -5.26 7.55
N ALA A 272 16.69 -5.89 7.38
CA ALA A 272 15.64 -5.98 8.41
C ALA A 272 15.98 -7.00 9.51
N GLY A 273 15.28 -6.90 10.64
CA GLY A 273 15.33 -7.87 11.73
C GLY A 273 14.39 -9.07 11.50
N ASP A 274 14.43 -10.01 12.44
CA ASP A 274 13.63 -11.26 12.40
C ASP A 274 12.10 -11.03 12.52
N ASN A 275 11.69 -9.81 12.83
CA ASN A 275 10.29 -9.38 12.88
C ASN A 275 9.72 -9.00 11.51
N VAL A 276 10.52 -9.06 10.44
CA VAL A 276 10.11 -8.84 9.06
C VAL A 276 10.19 -10.15 8.28
N GLU A 277 9.05 -10.64 7.85
CA GLU A 277 8.91 -11.89 7.11
C GLU A 277 8.45 -11.62 5.67
N ALA A 278 8.65 -12.58 4.77
CA ALA A 278 8.18 -12.49 3.40
C ALA A 278 7.50 -13.78 2.93
N VAL A 279 6.39 -13.60 2.21
CA VAL A 279 5.72 -14.64 1.42
C VAL A 279 5.92 -14.32 -0.06
N TRP A 280 6.46 -15.29 -0.82
CA TRP A 280 6.72 -15.15 -2.24
C TRP A 280 5.68 -15.95 -3.03
N LEU A 281 4.81 -15.24 -3.77
CA LEU A 281 3.82 -15.82 -4.66
C LEU A 281 4.47 -16.11 -6.03
N GLU A 282 4.12 -17.24 -6.63
CA GLU A 282 4.72 -17.66 -7.90
C GLU A 282 4.06 -16.94 -9.09
N ASN A 283 4.87 -16.35 -9.96
CA ASN A 283 4.48 -15.80 -11.26
C ASN A 283 3.40 -14.69 -11.20
N VAL A 284 3.30 -13.96 -10.10
CA VAL A 284 2.38 -12.81 -9.96
C VAL A 284 3.11 -11.54 -10.39
N SER A 285 2.64 -10.88 -11.45
CA SER A 285 3.23 -9.62 -11.89
C SER A 285 2.83 -8.45 -10.96
N GLN A 286 3.51 -7.30 -11.08
CA GLN A 286 3.19 -6.10 -10.31
C GLN A 286 1.71 -5.73 -10.38
N PHE A 287 1.13 -5.82 -11.57
CA PHE A 287 -0.25 -5.38 -11.82
C PHE A 287 -1.28 -6.47 -11.54
N ASP A 288 -0.89 -7.75 -11.48
CA ASP A 288 -1.78 -8.83 -11.06
C ASP A 288 -2.16 -8.69 -9.58
N PHE A 289 -1.24 -8.18 -8.76
CA PHE A 289 -1.53 -7.82 -7.36
C PHE A 289 -2.56 -6.69 -7.20
N TYR A 290 -2.92 -5.96 -8.26
CA TYR A 290 -3.81 -4.81 -8.12
C TYR A 290 -5.28 -5.15 -8.33
N ASP A 291 -5.57 -6.11 -9.23
CA ASP A 291 -6.95 -6.39 -9.65
C ASP A 291 -7.19 -7.81 -10.19
N VAL A 292 -6.19 -8.68 -10.20
CA VAL A 292 -6.43 -10.09 -10.56
C VAL A 292 -6.91 -10.84 -9.31
N GLU A 293 -8.19 -11.16 -9.28
CA GLU A 293 -8.92 -11.71 -8.13
C GLU A 293 -8.17 -12.78 -7.35
N LYS A 294 -7.69 -13.83 -8.03
CA LYS A 294 -6.97 -14.94 -7.37
C LYS A 294 -5.67 -14.50 -6.68
N ASP A 295 -4.98 -13.49 -7.23
CA ASP A 295 -3.69 -13.02 -6.75
C ASP A 295 -3.88 -12.02 -5.60
N VAL A 296 -4.90 -11.16 -5.70
CA VAL A 296 -5.36 -10.28 -4.61
C VAL A 296 -5.83 -11.12 -3.43
N GLN A 297 -6.66 -12.16 -3.67
CA GLN A 297 -7.12 -13.05 -2.61
C GLN A 297 -5.96 -13.76 -1.91
N ALA A 298 -5.01 -14.33 -2.68
CA ALA A 298 -3.85 -15.00 -2.10
C ALA A 298 -2.97 -14.04 -1.26
N ALA A 299 -2.81 -12.81 -1.72
CA ALA A 299 -2.09 -11.79 -0.98
C ALA A 299 -2.84 -11.38 0.30
N THR A 300 -4.17 -11.17 0.22
CA THR A 300 -5.00 -10.83 1.37
C THR A 300 -5.04 -11.94 2.41
N ASP A 301 -5.13 -13.21 1.98
CA ASP A 301 -5.08 -14.37 2.89
C ASP A 301 -3.77 -14.43 3.68
N ALA A 302 -2.64 -14.15 3.03
CA ALA A 302 -1.36 -14.06 3.70
C ALA A 302 -1.31 -12.89 4.71
N VAL A 303 -1.84 -11.72 4.33
CA VAL A 303 -1.93 -10.52 5.18
C VAL A 303 -2.80 -10.81 6.41
N VAL A 304 -3.99 -11.38 6.23
CA VAL A 304 -4.90 -11.69 7.34
C VAL A 304 -4.31 -12.75 8.27
N THR A 305 -3.65 -13.77 7.72
CA THR A 305 -2.92 -14.78 8.52
C THR A 305 -1.85 -14.12 9.40
N HIS A 306 -1.10 -13.16 8.84
CA HIS A 306 -0.09 -12.40 9.58
C HIS A 306 -0.73 -11.55 10.69
N PHE A 307 -1.80 -10.82 10.41
CA PHE A 307 -2.49 -10.01 11.41
C PHE A 307 -3.06 -10.86 12.55
N GLN A 308 -3.71 -12.00 12.23
CA GLN A 308 -4.23 -12.94 13.22
C GLN A 308 -3.15 -13.55 14.13
N SER A 309 -1.93 -13.69 13.63
CA SER A 309 -0.80 -14.23 14.40
C SER A 309 -0.20 -13.20 15.36
N ASN A 310 -0.59 -11.93 15.25
CA ASN A 310 -0.09 -10.81 16.03
C ASN A 310 -1.20 -10.08 16.82
N LEU A 311 -2.30 -10.79 17.12
CA LEU A 311 -3.41 -10.30 17.96
C LEU A 311 -3.02 -10.21 19.42
#